data_874bce966fc333c6fb255cdd9f5ee2e8
#
_entry.id   874bce966fc333c6fb255cdd9f5ee2e8
#
_cell.length_a   1.000
_cell.length_b   1.000
_cell.length_c   1.000
_cell.angle_alpha   90.00
_cell.angle_beta   90.00
_cell.angle_gamma   90.00
#
_symmetry.space_group_name_H-M   'P 1'
#
loop_
_entity.id
_entity.type
_entity.pdbx_description
1 polymer ?
#
loop_
_entity_poly.entity_id
_entity_poly.type
_entity_poly.pdbx_seq_one_letter_code
_entity_poly.pdbx_strand_id
1 'polypeptide(L)'
;MTADRIRTGAYWAALQRSIRPETVVLEIGTGVGSMAILACRAGARRVYAVEADDCIHLARQIAAQNGFADRIQFIQDDSNRITLPEQADLIVSDLRGVLPLFRHHIPTIVDARQRLLSAAGNLIPKHDTLWAAVVEAPDLYKRYEDPWEQNDLGLNLKEGEKFVKNSWRKGRVSPDALLVEPVCWATLDYQSIESPDVKFRGNLTVKRPGTGHGLNIWFDTTLVEGVAFSNGPNAPELIYRSAFFPWSSPVTLASGDVISVYIGADLVGEDYVWRWNTQVFSQGNPSEMKADLNQSTFFAVPLASRRLSKQAPDYMPTLNEEGEVNSFILHLMDGETSLEQIASRLLERFPAMYADCNAALKDVNEMSLKYSK
;
A
#
# COMPACT_ATOMS: atom_id res chain seq x y z
N MET A 1 6.76 -9.87 7.38
CA MET A 1 7.86 -9.44 6.46
C MET A 1 9.15 -10.22 6.75
N THR A 2 9.76 -10.14 7.92
CA THR A 2 11.04 -10.78 8.26
C THR A 2 11.03 -12.32 8.13
N ALA A 3 9.90 -12.98 8.39
CA ALA A 3 9.75 -14.43 8.26
C ALA A 3 9.67 -14.95 6.81
N ASP A 4 9.46 -14.07 5.83
CA ASP A 4 9.44 -14.46 4.41
C ASP A 4 10.87 -14.65 3.90
N ARG A 5 11.30 -15.92 3.88
CA ARG A 5 12.68 -16.30 3.55
C ARG A 5 13.03 -16.04 2.08
N ILE A 6 12.05 -16.19 1.18
CA ILE A 6 12.28 -16.01 -0.26
C ILE A 6 12.54 -14.53 -0.53
N ARG A 7 11.63 -13.68 -0.06
CA ARG A 7 11.77 -12.22 -0.16
C ARG A 7 13.07 -11.75 0.50
N THR A 8 13.30 -12.11 1.76
CA THR A 8 14.49 -11.65 2.51
C THR A 8 15.78 -12.16 1.87
N GLY A 9 15.80 -13.41 1.38
CA GLY A 9 16.93 -13.97 0.65
C GLY A 9 17.24 -13.25 -0.66
N ALA A 10 16.20 -12.86 -1.41
CA ALA A 10 16.37 -12.08 -2.63
C ALA A 10 16.96 -10.68 -2.34
N TYR A 11 16.42 -9.96 -1.34
CA TYR A 11 16.99 -8.68 -0.91
C TYR A 11 18.43 -8.82 -0.44
N TRP A 12 18.76 -9.86 0.32
CA TRP A 12 20.14 -10.15 0.73
C TRP A 12 21.05 -10.33 -0.47
N ALA A 13 20.66 -11.15 -1.44
CA ALA A 13 21.42 -11.35 -2.67
C ALA A 13 21.60 -10.06 -3.48
N ALA A 14 20.57 -9.22 -3.53
CA ALA A 14 20.65 -7.93 -4.21
C ALA A 14 21.61 -6.97 -3.52
N LEU A 15 21.56 -6.86 -2.19
CA LEU A 15 22.49 -6.04 -1.41
C LEU A 15 23.96 -6.49 -1.59
N GLN A 16 24.23 -7.80 -1.54
CA GLN A 16 25.58 -8.35 -1.77
C GLN A 16 26.14 -8.02 -3.16
N ARG A 17 25.27 -7.94 -4.19
CA ARG A 17 25.70 -7.58 -5.55
C ARG A 17 25.92 -6.08 -5.73
N SER A 18 25.19 -5.26 -5.00
CA SER A 18 25.18 -3.79 -5.20
C SER A 18 26.16 -3.06 -4.29
N ILE A 19 26.44 -3.59 -3.09
CA ILE A 19 27.24 -2.88 -2.09
C ILE A 19 28.73 -3.13 -2.31
N ARG A 20 29.52 -2.05 -2.18
CA ARG A 20 30.96 -2.00 -2.15
C ARG A 20 31.41 -1.28 -0.86
N PRO A 21 32.69 -1.36 -0.44
CA PRO A 21 33.15 -0.75 0.81
C PRO A 21 32.84 0.75 0.96
N GLU A 22 32.76 1.50 -0.14
CA GLU A 22 32.47 2.94 -0.14
C GLU A 22 30.98 3.28 -0.22
N THR A 23 30.11 2.29 -0.45
CA THR A 23 28.69 2.50 -0.69
C THR A 23 27.98 3.11 0.52
N VAL A 24 27.29 4.21 0.27
CA VAL A 24 26.31 4.83 1.17
C VAL A 24 24.92 4.32 0.82
N VAL A 25 24.21 3.74 1.80
CA VAL A 25 22.88 3.17 1.61
C VAL A 25 21.85 4.02 2.34
N LEU A 26 20.73 4.30 1.67
CA LEU A 26 19.50 4.82 2.30
C LEU A 26 18.45 3.71 2.27
N GLU A 27 17.95 3.29 3.43
CA GLU A 27 16.76 2.45 3.55
C GLU A 27 15.55 3.29 3.92
N ILE A 28 14.47 3.21 3.12
CA ILE A 28 13.20 3.91 3.38
C ILE A 28 12.17 2.89 3.83
N GLY A 29 11.55 3.14 5.00
CA GLY A 29 10.64 2.20 5.64
C GLY A 29 11.40 1.04 6.29
N THR A 30 12.41 1.36 7.13
CA THR A 30 13.31 0.33 7.69
C THR A 30 12.62 -0.65 8.64
N GLY A 31 11.47 -0.27 9.22
CA GLY A 31 10.76 -1.08 10.19
C GLY A 31 11.68 -1.48 11.35
N VAL A 32 11.92 -2.78 11.50
CA VAL A 32 12.82 -3.32 12.54
C VAL A 32 14.32 -3.34 12.15
N GLY A 33 14.70 -2.66 11.05
CA GLY A 33 16.11 -2.47 10.65
C GLY A 33 16.74 -3.66 9.92
N SER A 34 15.96 -4.61 9.44
CA SER A 34 16.51 -5.85 8.85
C SER A 34 17.39 -5.60 7.65
N MET A 35 16.97 -4.75 6.71
CA MET A 35 17.73 -4.49 5.48
C MET A 35 18.94 -3.57 5.77
N ALA A 36 18.81 -2.60 6.70
CA ALA A 36 19.94 -1.78 7.15
C ALA A 36 21.07 -2.64 7.73
N ILE A 37 20.74 -3.61 8.57
CA ILE A 37 21.71 -4.55 9.15
C ILE A 37 22.34 -5.41 8.05
N LEU A 38 21.53 -5.91 7.10
CA LEU A 38 22.03 -6.69 5.96
C LEU A 38 22.94 -5.83 5.06
N ALA A 39 22.63 -4.55 4.86
CA ALA A 39 23.48 -3.63 4.12
C ALA A 39 24.86 -3.45 4.81
N CYS A 40 24.88 -3.29 6.13
CA CYS A 40 26.12 -3.26 6.90
C CYS A 40 26.92 -4.56 6.78
N ARG A 41 26.25 -5.72 6.84
CA ARG A 41 26.88 -7.04 6.65
C ARG A 41 27.44 -7.22 5.25
N ALA A 42 26.80 -6.66 4.23
CA ALA A 42 27.29 -6.64 2.85
C ALA A 42 28.50 -5.71 2.64
N GLY A 43 28.85 -4.87 3.64
CA GLY A 43 30.03 -4.02 3.62
C GLY A 43 29.77 -2.54 3.38
N ALA A 44 28.52 -2.05 3.41
CA ALA A 44 28.20 -0.63 3.24
C ALA A 44 29.02 0.25 4.19
N ARG A 45 29.55 1.36 3.70
CA ARG A 45 30.32 2.33 4.51
C ARG A 45 29.43 2.99 5.55
N ARG A 46 28.25 3.40 5.17
CA ARG A 46 27.23 4.08 5.98
C ARG A 46 25.84 3.64 5.55
N VAL A 47 24.95 3.52 6.51
CA VAL A 47 23.51 3.29 6.25
C VAL A 47 22.70 4.37 6.94
N TYR A 48 21.82 5.02 6.20
CA TYR A 48 20.77 5.87 6.72
C TYR A 48 19.46 5.06 6.69
N ALA A 49 18.83 4.88 7.84
CA ALA A 49 17.63 4.05 7.97
C ALA A 49 16.48 4.93 8.45
N VAL A 50 15.48 5.13 7.58
CA VAL A 50 14.35 6.05 7.81
C VAL A 50 13.08 5.27 8.10
N GLU A 51 12.39 5.65 9.17
CA GLU A 51 11.10 5.07 9.59
C GLU A 51 10.33 6.11 10.40
N ALA A 52 9.07 6.35 10.05
CA ALA A 52 8.23 7.28 10.77
C ALA A 52 7.65 6.68 12.07
N ASP A 53 7.49 5.35 12.11
CA ASP A 53 6.89 4.62 13.22
C ASP A 53 7.89 4.38 14.37
N ASP A 54 7.39 4.27 15.58
CA ASP A 54 8.16 4.01 16.81
C ASP A 54 8.90 2.67 16.79
N CYS A 55 8.59 1.76 15.87
CA CYS A 55 9.35 0.52 15.70
C CYS A 55 10.84 0.75 15.38
N ILE A 56 11.22 1.96 14.96
CA ILE A 56 12.61 2.37 14.77
C ILE A 56 13.45 2.25 16.06
N HIS A 57 12.84 2.41 17.23
CA HIS A 57 13.53 2.21 18.51
C HIS A 57 13.95 0.76 18.70
N LEU A 58 13.11 -0.19 18.27
CA LEU A 58 13.47 -1.61 18.24
C LEU A 58 14.58 -1.87 17.21
N ALA A 59 14.53 -1.22 16.05
CA ALA A 59 15.58 -1.34 15.04
C ALA A 59 16.97 -0.91 15.57
N ARG A 60 17.03 0.18 16.34
CA ARG A 60 18.28 0.63 17.01
C ARG A 60 18.84 -0.43 17.97
N GLN A 61 17.97 -1.04 18.77
CA GLN A 61 18.37 -2.10 19.71
C GLN A 61 18.89 -3.35 18.98
N ILE A 62 18.19 -3.77 17.92
CA ILE A 62 18.60 -4.92 17.10
C ILE A 62 19.93 -4.63 16.40
N ALA A 63 20.15 -3.44 15.88
CA ALA A 63 21.41 -3.04 15.24
C ALA A 63 22.58 -3.06 16.25
N ALA A 64 22.37 -2.55 17.47
CA ALA A 64 23.37 -2.59 18.54
C ALA A 64 23.75 -4.02 18.91
N GLN A 65 22.76 -4.92 19.07
CA GLN A 65 23.00 -6.34 19.36
C GLN A 65 23.76 -7.07 18.24
N ASN A 66 23.65 -6.57 16.99
CA ASN A 66 24.40 -7.11 15.85
C ASN A 66 25.75 -6.41 15.60
N GLY A 67 26.14 -5.42 16.42
CA GLY A 67 27.44 -4.73 16.32
C GLY A 67 27.47 -3.66 15.20
N PHE A 68 26.32 -3.10 14.80
CA PHE A 68 26.24 -2.12 13.72
C PHE A 68 25.69 -0.75 14.15
N ALA A 69 25.62 -0.47 15.46
CA ALA A 69 25.10 0.80 15.98
C ALA A 69 25.81 2.03 15.39
N ASP A 70 27.14 1.98 15.23
CA ASP A 70 27.95 3.09 14.75
C ASP A 70 27.89 3.27 13.22
N ARG A 71 27.39 2.27 12.49
CA ARG A 71 27.33 2.28 11.03
C ARG A 71 25.96 2.66 10.47
N ILE A 72 24.92 2.59 11.31
CA ILE A 72 23.54 2.91 10.93
C ILE A 72 23.10 4.17 11.65
N GLN A 73 22.72 5.18 10.89
CA GLN A 73 22.03 6.36 11.40
C GLN A 73 20.53 6.17 11.22
N PHE A 74 19.81 6.00 12.32
CA PHE A 74 18.36 5.90 12.33
C PHE A 74 17.73 7.28 12.42
N ILE A 75 16.83 7.58 11.50
CA ILE A 75 16.11 8.84 11.37
C ILE A 75 14.62 8.55 11.50
N GLN A 76 14.01 9.03 12.59
CA GLN A 76 12.57 8.87 12.81
C GLN A 76 11.84 10.05 12.20
N ASP A 77 11.47 9.93 10.94
CA ASP A 77 10.71 10.95 10.21
C ASP A 77 10.18 10.34 8.90
N ASP A 78 9.37 11.11 8.18
CA ASP A 78 9.01 10.82 6.80
C ASP A 78 10.17 11.17 5.87
N SER A 79 10.49 10.26 4.93
CA SER A 79 11.60 10.47 3.99
C SER A 79 11.47 11.74 3.14
N ASN A 80 10.25 12.25 2.93
CA ASN A 80 10.00 13.49 2.22
C ASN A 80 10.44 14.75 2.99
N ARG A 81 10.70 14.63 4.30
CA ARG A 81 11.07 15.75 5.18
C ARG A 81 12.53 15.78 5.55
N ILE A 82 13.22 14.65 5.40
CA ILE A 82 14.62 14.54 5.78
C ILE A 82 15.56 15.18 4.78
N THR A 83 16.73 15.52 5.27
CA THR A 83 17.94 15.80 4.49
C THR A 83 19.05 14.86 4.96
N LEU A 84 19.93 14.48 4.04
CA LEU A 84 21.09 13.66 4.38
C LEU A 84 22.36 14.52 4.28
N PRO A 85 23.39 14.25 5.12
CA PRO A 85 24.67 14.96 5.02
C PRO A 85 25.44 14.63 3.74
N GLU A 86 25.11 13.53 3.07
CA GLU A 86 25.66 13.09 1.79
C GLU A 86 24.58 12.31 1.02
N GLN A 87 24.65 12.29 -0.32
CA GLN A 87 23.72 11.52 -1.13
C GLN A 87 24.02 10.02 -1.02
N ALA A 88 22.97 9.21 -1.13
CA ALA A 88 23.08 7.75 -1.13
C ALA A 88 23.51 7.24 -2.51
N ASP A 89 24.38 6.24 -2.55
CA ASP A 89 24.73 5.50 -3.77
C ASP A 89 23.70 4.42 -4.09
N LEU A 90 22.96 3.98 -3.07
CA LEU A 90 21.94 2.95 -3.15
C LEU A 90 20.76 3.31 -2.26
N ILE A 91 19.55 3.38 -2.84
CA ILE A 91 18.30 3.42 -2.08
C ILE A 91 17.67 2.05 -2.08
N VAL A 92 17.32 1.56 -0.90
CA VAL A 92 16.60 0.29 -0.71
C VAL A 92 15.25 0.58 -0.05
N SER A 93 14.17 0.03 -0.61
CA SER A 93 12.85 0.17 -0.02
C SER A 93 11.98 -1.06 -0.27
N ASP A 94 11.00 -1.26 0.60
CA ASP A 94 9.92 -2.22 0.39
C ASP A 94 8.60 -1.66 0.96
N LEU A 95 8.16 -0.57 0.37
CA LEU A 95 6.92 0.15 0.72
C LEU A 95 5.69 -0.42 0.03
N ARG A 96 5.84 -1.56 -0.66
CA ARG A 96 4.76 -2.24 -1.38
C ARG A 96 3.78 -2.90 -0.44
N GLY A 97 2.49 -2.80 -0.78
CA GLY A 97 1.44 -3.62 -0.19
C GLY A 97 1.31 -4.98 -0.88
N VAL A 98 0.09 -5.42 -1.14
CA VAL A 98 -0.20 -6.61 -1.98
C VAL A 98 0.25 -6.39 -3.42
N LEU A 99 0.16 -5.14 -3.88
CA LEU A 99 0.65 -4.65 -5.17
C LEU A 99 1.55 -3.43 -4.94
N PRO A 100 2.48 -3.13 -5.86
CA PRO A 100 3.35 -1.95 -5.78
C PRO A 100 2.61 -0.61 -5.84
N LEU A 101 1.40 -0.58 -6.40
CA LEU A 101 0.50 0.57 -6.41
C LEU A 101 -0.21 0.66 -5.05
N PHE A 102 0.49 1.20 -4.06
CA PHE A 102 0.06 1.25 -2.67
C PHE A 102 0.45 2.57 -2.03
N ARG A 103 -0.53 3.30 -1.50
CA ARG A 103 -0.33 4.61 -0.86
C ARG A 103 0.64 5.49 -1.65
N HIS A 104 1.53 6.18 -0.98
CA HIS A 104 2.54 7.08 -1.57
C HIS A 104 3.85 6.36 -1.96
N HIS A 105 3.86 5.04 -2.16
CA HIS A 105 5.09 4.31 -2.54
C HIS A 105 5.81 4.97 -3.73
N ILE A 106 5.11 5.18 -4.86
CA ILE A 106 5.73 5.76 -6.05
C ILE A 106 6.16 7.22 -5.83
N PRO A 107 5.33 8.13 -5.31
CA PRO A 107 5.75 9.48 -4.96
C PRO A 107 6.98 9.53 -4.03
N THR A 108 7.02 8.65 -3.03
CA THR A 108 8.16 8.54 -2.10
C THR A 108 9.45 8.15 -2.84
N ILE A 109 9.39 7.18 -3.76
CA ILE A 109 10.57 6.77 -4.54
C ILE A 109 11.00 7.86 -5.51
N VAL A 110 10.08 8.57 -6.15
CA VAL A 110 10.36 9.69 -7.05
C VAL A 110 11.09 10.80 -6.29
N ASP A 111 10.55 11.22 -5.15
CA ASP A 111 11.16 12.24 -4.28
C ASP A 111 12.56 11.82 -3.80
N ALA A 112 12.70 10.61 -3.28
CA ALA A 112 13.97 10.10 -2.78
C ALA A 112 15.02 9.99 -3.89
N ARG A 113 14.64 9.53 -5.09
CA ARG A 113 15.51 9.47 -6.26
C ARG A 113 16.03 10.86 -6.64
N GLN A 114 15.18 11.88 -6.61
CA GLN A 114 15.54 13.24 -7.04
C GLN A 114 16.40 13.98 -6.01
N ARG A 115 16.14 13.80 -4.71
CA ARG A 115 16.79 14.57 -3.65
C ARG A 115 17.93 13.84 -2.94
N LEU A 116 17.76 12.54 -2.73
CA LEU A 116 18.60 11.78 -1.80
C LEU A 116 19.54 10.80 -2.50
N LEU A 117 19.31 10.47 -3.78
CA LEU A 117 20.15 9.56 -4.57
C LEU A 117 21.23 10.33 -5.33
N SER A 118 22.46 9.81 -5.37
CA SER A 118 23.54 10.35 -6.20
C SER A 118 23.26 10.12 -7.69
N ALA A 119 23.87 10.93 -8.56
CA ALA A 119 23.62 10.87 -10.01
C ALA A 119 23.93 9.50 -10.64
N ALA A 120 24.85 8.73 -10.07
CA ALA A 120 25.18 7.36 -10.48
C ALA A 120 24.54 6.30 -9.60
N GLY A 121 23.66 6.70 -8.70
CA GLY A 121 23.04 5.82 -7.71
C GLY A 121 22.01 4.87 -8.29
N ASN A 122 21.72 3.82 -7.55
CA ASN A 122 20.79 2.78 -7.94
C ASN A 122 19.65 2.60 -6.92
N LEU A 123 18.57 1.97 -7.37
CA LEU A 123 17.40 1.64 -6.57
C LEU A 123 17.23 0.12 -6.45
N ILE A 124 16.87 -0.35 -5.27
CA ILE A 124 16.37 -1.70 -5.01
C ILE A 124 14.97 -1.56 -4.38
N PRO A 125 13.92 -2.05 -5.06
CA PRO A 125 13.89 -2.74 -6.35
C PRO A 125 14.21 -1.82 -7.54
N LYS A 126 14.65 -2.43 -8.66
CA LYS A 126 14.88 -1.74 -9.92
C LYS A 126 13.57 -1.47 -10.65
N HIS A 127 12.73 -2.50 -10.79
CA HIS A 127 11.40 -2.38 -11.38
C HIS A 127 10.46 -3.48 -10.91
N ASP A 128 9.16 -3.23 -11.01
CA ASP A 128 8.10 -4.21 -10.85
C ASP A 128 7.30 -4.31 -12.16
N THR A 129 7.01 -5.54 -12.60
CA THR A 129 6.13 -5.83 -13.74
C THR A 129 4.80 -6.35 -13.20
N LEU A 130 3.71 -5.67 -13.55
CA LEU A 130 2.36 -6.00 -13.11
C LEU A 130 1.65 -6.87 -14.13
N TRP A 131 1.12 -8.00 -13.67
CA TRP A 131 0.41 -8.99 -14.47
C TRP A 131 -1.05 -9.09 -14.08
N ALA A 132 -1.91 -9.41 -15.03
CA ALA A 132 -3.31 -9.68 -14.80
C ALA A 132 -3.78 -10.89 -15.62
N ALA A 133 -4.70 -11.68 -15.04
CA ALA A 133 -5.38 -12.76 -15.74
C ALA A 133 -6.81 -12.91 -15.21
N VAL A 134 -7.73 -13.35 -16.08
CA VAL A 134 -9.07 -13.79 -15.69
C VAL A 134 -8.98 -15.17 -15.03
N VAL A 135 -9.67 -15.36 -13.92
CA VAL A 135 -9.56 -16.57 -13.11
C VAL A 135 -10.91 -17.21 -12.79
N GLU A 136 -10.88 -18.53 -12.71
CA GLU A 136 -11.94 -19.37 -12.15
C GLU A 136 -11.61 -19.62 -10.66
N ALA A 137 -12.23 -18.85 -9.77
CA ALA A 137 -11.92 -18.86 -8.33
C ALA A 137 -13.22 -18.83 -7.49
N PRO A 138 -14.07 -19.89 -7.58
CA PRO A 138 -15.39 -19.89 -6.94
C PRO A 138 -15.30 -19.76 -5.41
N ASP A 139 -14.35 -20.43 -4.75
CA ASP A 139 -14.20 -20.38 -3.30
C ASP A 139 -13.78 -19.00 -2.81
N LEU A 140 -12.89 -18.33 -3.57
CA LEU A 140 -12.45 -16.98 -3.25
C LEU A 140 -13.58 -15.97 -3.48
N TYR A 141 -14.37 -16.15 -4.54
CA TYR A 141 -15.53 -15.33 -4.85
C TYR A 141 -16.61 -15.49 -3.76
N LYS A 142 -17.08 -16.72 -3.50
CA LYS A 142 -18.11 -17.02 -2.53
C LYS A 142 -17.79 -16.57 -1.11
N ARG A 143 -16.54 -16.72 -0.67
CA ARG A 143 -16.11 -16.30 0.67
C ARG A 143 -16.52 -14.86 1.01
N TYR A 144 -16.55 -13.98 0.02
CA TYR A 144 -16.84 -12.55 0.20
C TYR A 144 -18.27 -12.18 -0.19
N GLU A 145 -18.90 -12.93 -1.10
CA GLU A 145 -20.26 -12.65 -1.60
C GLU A 145 -21.35 -13.34 -0.77
N ASP A 146 -21.17 -14.63 -0.46
CA ASP A 146 -22.18 -15.44 0.23
C ASP A 146 -22.73 -14.79 1.52
N PRO A 147 -21.92 -14.17 2.40
CA PRO A 147 -22.44 -13.58 3.64
C PRO A 147 -23.45 -12.43 3.40
N TRP A 148 -23.43 -11.82 2.23
CA TRP A 148 -24.31 -10.71 1.86
C TRP A 148 -25.59 -11.22 1.18
N GLU A 149 -25.51 -12.35 0.47
CA GLU A 149 -26.65 -13.00 -0.16
C GLU A 149 -27.40 -13.94 0.80
N GLN A 150 -26.65 -14.70 1.59
CA GLN A 150 -27.18 -15.74 2.50
C GLN A 150 -26.50 -15.61 3.86
N ASN A 151 -27.28 -15.34 4.89
CA ASN A 151 -26.79 -15.28 6.26
C ASN A 151 -27.78 -15.98 7.21
N ASP A 152 -27.24 -16.62 8.25
CA ASP A 152 -27.99 -17.39 9.25
C ASP A 152 -28.91 -16.52 10.13
N LEU A 153 -28.79 -15.20 10.03
CA LEU A 153 -29.57 -14.23 10.81
C LEU A 153 -30.90 -13.84 10.16
N GLY A 154 -31.15 -14.30 8.92
CA GLY A 154 -32.34 -13.93 8.14
C GLY A 154 -32.42 -12.45 7.77
N LEU A 155 -31.28 -11.75 7.74
CA LEU A 155 -31.20 -10.33 7.40
C LEU A 155 -31.06 -10.14 5.88
N ASN A 156 -31.76 -9.15 5.33
CA ASN A 156 -31.52 -8.71 3.97
C ASN A 156 -30.33 -7.74 3.94
N LEU A 157 -29.14 -8.23 3.56
CA LEU A 157 -27.89 -7.45 3.46
C LEU A 157 -27.52 -7.07 2.02
N LYS A 158 -28.44 -7.25 1.06
CA LYS A 158 -28.19 -7.07 -0.38
C LYS A 158 -27.62 -5.69 -0.75
N GLU A 159 -28.00 -4.65 -0.03
CA GLU A 159 -27.45 -3.30 -0.26
C GLU A 159 -25.94 -3.21 0.01
N GLY A 160 -25.38 -4.14 0.78
CA GLY A 160 -23.94 -4.23 1.04
C GLY A 160 -23.13 -4.88 -0.09
N GLU A 161 -23.77 -5.68 -0.96
CA GLU A 161 -23.08 -6.38 -2.05
C GLU A 161 -22.30 -5.43 -2.97
N LYS A 162 -22.83 -4.25 -3.26
CA LYS A 162 -22.16 -3.24 -4.10
C LYS A 162 -20.80 -2.84 -3.58
N PHE A 163 -20.61 -2.80 -2.24
CA PHE A 163 -19.34 -2.46 -1.62
C PHE A 163 -18.34 -3.59 -1.78
N VAL A 164 -18.80 -4.83 -1.60
CA VAL A 164 -17.96 -6.04 -1.72
C VAL A 164 -17.53 -6.25 -3.18
N LYS A 165 -18.47 -6.15 -4.11
CA LYS A 165 -18.23 -6.32 -5.56
C LYS A 165 -17.38 -5.22 -6.18
N ASN A 166 -17.23 -4.08 -5.50
CA ASN A 166 -16.36 -2.98 -5.89
C ASN A 166 -15.08 -2.85 -5.03
N SER A 167 -14.70 -3.92 -4.35
CA SER A 167 -13.48 -3.98 -3.55
C SER A 167 -12.63 -5.16 -3.97
N TRP A 168 -11.33 -4.95 -4.15
CA TRP A 168 -10.40 -6.05 -4.35
C TRP A 168 -10.01 -6.70 -3.01
N ARG A 169 -9.50 -7.93 -3.07
CA ARG A 169 -9.15 -8.72 -1.89
C ARG A 169 -7.78 -9.36 -2.05
N LYS A 170 -7.06 -9.45 -0.95
CA LYS A 170 -5.86 -10.27 -0.88
C LYS A 170 -6.24 -11.74 -0.99
N GLY A 171 -5.66 -12.43 -1.96
CA GLY A 171 -5.96 -13.84 -2.23
C GLY A 171 -4.76 -14.57 -2.82
N ARG A 172 -4.95 -15.84 -3.10
CA ARG A 172 -4.07 -16.66 -3.90
C ARG A 172 -4.91 -17.56 -4.77
N VAL A 173 -4.54 -17.66 -6.02
CA VAL A 173 -5.12 -18.61 -6.97
C VAL A 173 -4.04 -19.61 -7.42
N SER A 174 -4.46 -20.83 -7.78
CA SER A 174 -3.56 -21.80 -8.39
C SER A 174 -3.33 -21.47 -9.87
N PRO A 175 -2.25 -21.98 -10.49
CA PRO A 175 -2.04 -21.83 -11.92
C PRO A 175 -3.21 -22.35 -12.76
N ASP A 176 -3.84 -23.45 -12.33
CA ASP A 176 -4.97 -24.06 -13.02
C ASP A 176 -6.25 -23.19 -13.02
N ALA A 177 -6.31 -22.20 -12.13
CA ALA A 177 -7.41 -21.25 -12.08
C ALA A 177 -7.41 -20.25 -13.26
N LEU A 178 -6.30 -20.10 -13.96
CA LEU A 178 -6.17 -19.16 -15.08
C LEU A 178 -7.02 -19.61 -16.27
N LEU A 179 -7.87 -18.71 -16.77
CA LEU A 179 -8.72 -18.94 -17.96
C LEU A 179 -8.12 -18.32 -19.23
N VAL A 180 -7.16 -17.42 -19.06
CA VAL A 180 -6.46 -16.70 -20.14
C VAL A 180 -4.96 -16.74 -19.89
N GLU A 181 -4.16 -16.48 -20.93
CA GLU A 181 -2.74 -16.16 -20.73
C GLU A 181 -2.61 -14.85 -19.96
N PRO A 182 -1.73 -14.76 -18.96
CA PRO A 182 -1.47 -13.51 -18.26
C PRO A 182 -1.01 -12.39 -19.19
N VAL A 183 -1.50 -11.19 -18.97
CA VAL A 183 -1.05 -9.99 -19.68
C VAL A 183 -0.23 -9.10 -18.76
N CYS A 184 0.92 -8.63 -19.23
CA CYS A 184 1.62 -7.52 -18.61
C CYS A 184 0.81 -6.25 -18.87
N TRP A 185 0.28 -5.63 -17.80
CA TRP A 185 -0.52 -4.44 -17.93
C TRP A 185 0.21 -3.16 -17.48
N ALA A 186 1.32 -3.30 -16.76
CA ALA A 186 2.19 -2.19 -16.41
C ALA A 186 3.61 -2.65 -16.05
N THR A 187 4.58 -1.76 -16.24
CA THR A 187 5.94 -1.88 -15.72
C THR A 187 6.27 -0.60 -14.98
N LEU A 188 6.64 -0.72 -13.72
CA LEU A 188 7.04 0.38 -12.85
C LEU A 188 8.56 0.39 -12.77
N ASP A 189 9.22 1.12 -13.65
CA ASP A 189 10.67 1.31 -13.60
C ASP A 189 11.00 2.45 -12.63
N TYR A 190 11.55 2.12 -11.48
CA TYR A 190 11.79 3.08 -10.41
C TYR A 190 12.89 4.10 -10.71
N GLN A 191 13.73 3.84 -11.71
CA GLN A 191 14.73 4.81 -12.16
C GLN A 191 14.12 5.95 -13.01
N SER A 192 12.99 5.70 -13.66
CA SER A 192 12.42 6.62 -14.64
C SER A 192 10.96 7.01 -14.39
N ILE A 193 10.24 6.28 -13.52
CA ILE A 193 8.83 6.58 -13.23
C ILE A 193 8.66 7.98 -12.64
N GLU A 194 7.63 8.70 -13.13
CA GLU A 194 7.27 10.04 -12.65
C GLU A 194 5.82 10.10 -12.15
N SER A 195 4.91 9.35 -12.78
CA SER A 195 3.49 9.33 -12.42
C SER A 195 3.15 8.11 -11.57
N PRO A 196 2.40 8.27 -10.48
CA PRO A 196 1.86 7.14 -9.72
C PRO A 196 0.70 6.46 -10.43
N ASP A 197 0.08 7.11 -11.41
CA ASP A 197 -1.13 6.64 -12.08
C ASP A 197 -0.79 5.68 -13.21
N VAL A 198 -1.54 4.58 -13.29
CA VAL A 198 -1.33 3.55 -14.30
C VAL A 198 -2.66 3.17 -14.94
N LYS A 199 -2.67 3.04 -16.27
CA LYS A 199 -3.85 2.68 -17.05
C LYS A 199 -3.49 1.70 -18.16
N PHE A 200 -4.37 0.71 -18.37
CA PHE A 200 -4.22 -0.31 -19.38
C PHE A 200 -5.55 -0.60 -20.08
N ARG A 201 -5.51 -0.84 -21.37
CA ARG A 201 -6.61 -1.41 -22.16
C ARG A 201 -6.05 -2.52 -23.03
N GLY A 202 -6.74 -3.66 -23.04
CA GLY A 202 -6.30 -4.80 -23.82
C GLY A 202 -7.39 -5.84 -23.99
N ASN A 203 -7.13 -6.78 -24.90
CA ASN A 203 -8.01 -7.92 -25.13
C ASN A 203 -7.30 -9.21 -24.73
N LEU A 204 -8.02 -10.05 -24.00
CA LEU A 204 -7.59 -11.36 -23.56
C LEU A 204 -8.42 -12.42 -24.28
N THR A 205 -7.78 -13.49 -24.74
CA THR A 205 -8.50 -14.61 -25.35
C THR A 205 -8.59 -15.75 -24.36
N VAL A 206 -9.78 -16.27 -24.17
CA VAL A 206 -10.04 -17.42 -23.28
C VAL A 206 -9.39 -18.67 -23.86
N LYS A 207 -8.52 -19.34 -23.09
CA LYS A 207 -7.78 -20.52 -23.50
C LYS A 207 -8.49 -21.82 -23.17
N ARG A 208 -9.19 -21.86 -22.04
CA ARG A 208 -10.00 -23.00 -21.64
C ARG A 208 -11.40 -22.56 -21.20
N PRO A 209 -12.45 -23.36 -21.43
CA PRO A 209 -13.77 -23.06 -20.93
C PRO A 209 -13.78 -23.12 -19.41
N GLY A 210 -14.69 -22.34 -18.79
CA GLY A 210 -14.87 -22.28 -17.35
C GLY A 210 -15.74 -21.10 -16.95
N THR A 211 -15.84 -20.84 -15.66
CA THR A 211 -16.57 -19.68 -15.14
C THR A 211 -15.58 -18.62 -14.66
N GLY A 212 -15.57 -17.46 -15.31
CA GLY A 212 -14.78 -16.30 -14.86
C GLY A 212 -15.42 -15.66 -13.63
N HIS A 213 -14.60 -15.44 -12.60
CA HIS A 213 -15.04 -14.84 -11.34
C HIS A 213 -14.43 -13.46 -11.10
N GLY A 214 -13.43 -13.07 -11.85
CA GLY A 214 -12.71 -11.80 -11.71
C GLY A 214 -11.31 -11.82 -12.29
N LEU A 215 -10.55 -10.77 -11.98
CA LEU A 215 -9.14 -10.66 -12.32
C LEU A 215 -8.29 -11.02 -11.10
N ASN A 216 -7.24 -11.81 -11.31
CA ASN A 216 -6.13 -11.92 -10.38
C ASN A 216 -4.98 -11.06 -10.87
N ILE A 217 -4.50 -10.17 -10.02
CA ILE A 217 -3.40 -9.24 -10.31
C ILE A 217 -2.24 -9.53 -9.36
N TRP A 218 -1.03 -9.59 -9.93
CA TRP A 218 0.21 -9.84 -9.19
C TRP A 218 1.37 -9.06 -9.79
N PHE A 219 2.54 -9.17 -9.20
CA PHE A 219 3.76 -8.56 -9.72
C PHE A 219 4.95 -9.51 -9.70
N ASP A 220 5.84 -9.29 -10.66
CA ASP A 220 7.19 -9.79 -10.67
C ASP A 220 8.13 -8.63 -10.35
N THR A 221 9.00 -8.78 -9.37
CA THR A 221 9.97 -7.75 -9.03
C THR A 221 11.37 -8.15 -9.47
N THR A 222 12.08 -7.22 -10.09
CA THR A 222 13.53 -7.31 -10.30
C THR A 222 14.20 -6.37 -9.32
N LEU A 223 14.90 -6.94 -8.35
CA LEU A 223 15.65 -6.15 -7.37
C LEU A 223 16.91 -5.55 -7.99
N VAL A 224 17.71 -6.40 -8.63
CA VAL A 224 18.87 -6.07 -9.46
C VAL A 224 18.96 -7.11 -10.58
N GLU A 225 19.85 -6.93 -11.53
CA GLU A 225 20.05 -7.90 -12.62
C GLU A 225 20.34 -9.31 -12.06
N GLY A 226 19.55 -10.29 -12.50
CA GLY A 226 19.63 -11.68 -12.08
C GLY A 226 19.18 -11.96 -10.64
N VAL A 227 18.50 -11.02 -9.97
CA VAL A 227 17.86 -11.25 -8.66
C VAL A 227 16.41 -10.73 -8.71
N ALA A 228 15.47 -11.66 -8.67
CA ALA A 228 14.05 -11.38 -8.82
C ALA A 228 13.21 -12.31 -7.93
N PHE A 229 11.95 -11.98 -7.73
CA PHE A 229 10.91 -12.84 -7.20
C PHE A 229 9.55 -12.46 -7.75
N SER A 230 8.55 -13.34 -7.57
CA SER A 230 7.17 -13.14 -8.03
C SER A 230 6.20 -13.54 -6.93
N ASN A 231 5.06 -12.84 -6.83
CA ASN A 231 3.92 -13.27 -6.03
C ASN A 231 2.80 -13.88 -6.89
N GLY A 232 3.11 -14.24 -8.13
CA GLY A 232 2.17 -14.82 -9.08
C GLY A 232 1.79 -16.27 -8.79
N PRO A 233 0.80 -16.81 -9.53
CA PRO A 233 0.25 -18.14 -9.29
C PRO A 233 1.27 -19.27 -9.34
N ASN A 234 2.26 -19.18 -10.25
CA ASN A 234 3.30 -20.19 -10.46
C ASN A 234 4.48 -20.09 -9.48
N ALA A 235 4.54 -19.01 -8.69
CA ALA A 235 5.62 -18.78 -7.74
C ALA A 235 5.29 -19.35 -6.35
N PRO A 236 6.31 -19.61 -5.51
CA PRO A 236 6.08 -19.90 -4.11
C PRO A 236 5.30 -18.79 -3.40
N GLU A 237 4.52 -19.16 -2.38
CA GLU A 237 3.74 -18.16 -1.63
C GLU A 237 4.66 -17.18 -0.90
N LEU A 238 4.44 -15.89 -1.13
CA LEU A 238 5.06 -14.79 -0.44
C LEU A 238 4.04 -14.11 0.51
N ILE A 239 4.54 -13.33 1.44
CA ILE A 239 3.69 -12.56 2.37
C ILE A 239 2.74 -11.62 1.63
N TYR A 240 3.10 -11.17 0.44
CA TYR A 240 2.26 -10.28 -0.38
C TYR A 240 0.97 -10.95 -0.83
N ARG A 241 1.02 -12.27 -1.21
CA ARG A 241 -0.02 -12.94 -2.00
C ARG A 241 -0.34 -12.13 -3.25
N SER A 242 -1.43 -12.42 -3.94
CA SER A 242 -1.94 -11.65 -5.08
C SER A 242 -3.21 -10.88 -4.72
N ALA A 243 -3.64 -9.99 -5.62
CA ALA A 243 -4.87 -9.23 -5.48
C ALA A 243 -5.97 -9.82 -6.38
N PHE A 244 -7.09 -10.19 -5.79
CA PHE A 244 -8.28 -10.63 -6.51
C PHE A 244 -9.27 -9.49 -6.64
N PHE A 245 -9.63 -9.16 -7.87
CA PHE A 245 -10.62 -8.15 -8.27
C PHE A 245 -11.87 -8.88 -8.75
N PRO A 246 -12.88 -9.07 -7.90
CA PRO A 246 -14.07 -9.84 -8.25
C PRO A 246 -14.84 -9.15 -9.39
N TRP A 247 -15.51 -9.93 -10.23
CA TRP A 247 -16.53 -9.42 -11.11
C TRP A 247 -17.86 -9.23 -10.35
N SER A 248 -18.71 -8.36 -10.82
CA SER A 248 -20.03 -8.13 -10.19
C SER A 248 -20.95 -9.35 -10.28
N SER A 249 -20.69 -10.23 -11.24
CA SER A 249 -21.30 -11.56 -11.36
C SER A 249 -20.36 -12.51 -12.10
N PRO A 250 -20.38 -13.83 -11.77
CA PRO A 250 -19.64 -14.84 -12.55
C PRO A 250 -20.16 -14.92 -14.00
N VAL A 251 -19.24 -15.16 -14.94
CA VAL A 251 -19.56 -15.25 -16.38
C VAL A 251 -19.07 -16.56 -16.96
N THR A 252 -19.94 -17.31 -17.62
CA THR A 252 -19.58 -18.54 -18.34
C THR A 252 -18.78 -18.19 -19.60
N LEU A 253 -17.57 -18.72 -19.70
CA LEU A 253 -16.61 -18.48 -20.77
C LEU A 253 -16.38 -19.75 -21.58
N ALA A 254 -16.36 -19.60 -22.89
CA ALA A 254 -15.95 -20.64 -23.84
C ALA A 254 -14.53 -20.35 -24.35
N SER A 255 -13.80 -21.41 -24.73
CA SER A 255 -12.49 -21.23 -25.39
C SER A 255 -12.65 -20.35 -26.64
N GLY A 256 -11.78 -19.37 -26.80
CA GLY A 256 -11.81 -18.41 -27.91
C GLY A 256 -12.68 -17.17 -27.66
N ASP A 257 -13.46 -17.10 -26.58
CA ASP A 257 -14.15 -15.86 -26.22
C ASP A 257 -13.10 -14.73 -26.01
N VAL A 258 -13.51 -13.51 -26.35
CA VAL A 258 -12.64 -12.34 -26.23
C VAL A 258 -13.11 -11.49 -25.05
N ILE A 259 -12.20 -11.17 -24.17
CA ILE A 259 -12.43 -10.36 -22.99
C ILE A 259 -11.68 -9.04 -23.16
N SER A 260 -12.40 -7.95 -23.38
CA SER A 260 -11.84 -6.60 -23.37
C SER A 260 -11.77 -6.11 -21.93
N VAL A 261 -10.57 -5.74 -21.46
CA VAL A 261 -10.35 -5.24 -20.10
C VAL A 261 -9.79 -3.83 -20.11
N TYR A 262 -10.26 -3.03 -19.15
CA TYR A 262 -9.63 -1.80 -18.73
C TYR A 262 -9.22 -1.97 -17.27
N ILE A 263 -7.96 -1.73 -16.96
CA ILE A 263 -7.44 -1.69 -15.58
C ILE A 263 -6.86 -0.29 -15.36
N GLY A 264 -7.28 0.37 -14.31
CA GLY A 264 -6.78 1.68 -13.92
C GLY A 264 -6.53 1.73 -12.42
N ALA A 265 -5.44 2.38 -12.04
CA ALA A 265 -5.10 2.71 -10.67
C ALA A 265 -4.67 4.18 -10.64
N ASP A 266 -5.48 5.03 -10.05
CA ASP A 266 -5.22 6.46 -9.92
C ASP A 266 -4.99 6.76 -8.43
N LEU A 267 -3.87 7.42 -8.06
CA LEU A 267 -3.60 7.83 -6.68
C LEU A 267 -4.45 9.06 -6.34
N VAL A 268 -5.34 8.91 -5.36
CA VAL A 268 -6.25 9.98 -4.93
C VAL A 268 -6.13 10.16 -3.40
N GLY A 269 -5.54 11.26 -2.99
CA GLY A 269 -5.22 11.47 -1.56
C GLY A 269 -4.20 10.43 -1.08
N GLU A 270 -4.59 9.65 -0.08
CA GLU A 270 -3.70 8.69 0.59
C GLU A 270 -3.70 7.29 -0.04
N ASP A 271 -4.58 6.99 -1.00
CA ASP A 271 -4.72 5.63 -1.51
C ASP A 271 -5.14 5.59 -2.98
N TYR A 272 -5.06 4.41 -3.59
CA TYR A 272 -5.41 4.21 -4.99
C TYR A 272 -6.90 3.96 -5.19
N VAL A 273 -7.49 4.69 -6.14
CA VAL A 273 -8.79 4.37 -6.72
C VAL A 273 -8.57 3.43 -7.90
N TRP A 274 -9.01 2.19 -7.73
CA TRP A 274 -8.92 1.16 -8.76
C TRP A 274 -10.19 1.13 -9.62
N ARG A 275 -10.00 0.80 -10.93
CA ARG A 275 -11.07 0.51 -11.88
C ARG A 275 -10.71 -0.74 -12.66
N TRP A 276 -11.69 -1.63 -12.83
CA TRP A 276 -11.54 -2.84 -13.66
C TRP A 276 -12.83 -3.10 -14.43
N ASN A 277 -12.91 -2.51 -15.61
CA ASN A 277 -14.05 -2.71 -16.50
C ASN A 277 -13.77 -3.89 -17.43
N THR A 278 -14.75 -4.75 -17.62
CA THR A 278 -14.62 -5.98 -18.37
C THR A 278 -15.81 -6.16 -19.29
N GLN A 279 -15.56 -6.38 -20.59
CA GLN A 279 -16.58 -6.76 -21.57
C GLN A 279 -16.22 -8.12 -22.15
N VAL A 280 -17.17 -9.03 -22.18
CA VAL A 280 -17.01 -10.38 -22.69
C VAL A 280 -17.78 -10.58 -23.97
N PHE A 281 -17.11 -11.00 -25.03
CA PHE A 281 -17.68 -11.23 -26.35
C PHE A 281 -17.55 -12.69 -26.76
N SER A 282 -18.57 -13.23 -27.41
CA SER A 282 -18.58 -14.59 -27.93
C SER A 282 -17.62 -14.74 -29.10
N GLN A 283 -16.83 -15.80 -29.14
CA GLN A 283 -15.93 -16.12 -30.27
C GLN A 283 -16.67 -16.21 -31.60
N GLY A 284 -17.85 -16.86 -31.60
CA GLY A 284 -18.64 -17.08 -32.82
C GLY A 284 -19.38 -15.86 -33.34
N ASN A 285 -19.57 -14.83 -32.50
CA ASN A 285 -20.29 -13.62 -32.82
C ASN A 285 -19.76 -12.41 -32.02
N PRO A 286 -18.81 -11.65 -32.58
CA PRO A 286 -18.23 -10.49 -31.90
C PRO A 286 -19.25 -9.38 -31.53
N SER A 287 -20.44 -9.43 -32.13
CA SER A 287 -21.54 -8.51 -31.77
C SER A 287 -22.36 -8.99 -30.58
N GLU A 288 -22.17 -10.24 -30.15
CA GLU A 288 -22.83 -10.82 -28.98
C GLU A 288 -22.01 -10.60 -27.72
N MET A 289 -22.39 -9.60 -26.97
CA MET A 289 -21.79 -9.27 -25.70
C MET A 289 -22.44 -10.12 -24.59
N LYS A 290 -21.66 -11.01 -23.96
CA LYS A 290 -22.08 -11.89 -22.86
C LYS A 290 -22.16 -11.15 -21.53
N ALA A 291 -21.28 -10.14 -21.32
CA ALA A 291 -21.23 -9.35 -20.09
C ALA A 291 -20.59 -7.98 -20.36
N ASP A 292 -21.07 -6.97 -19.60
CA ASP A 292 -20.48 -5.64 -19.50
C ASP A 292 -20.43 -5.27 -18.00
N LEU A 293 -19.24 -5.31 -17.41
CA LEU A 293 -18.98 -5.18 -15.98
C LEU A 293 -18.16 -3.91 -15.74
N ASN A 294 -18.73 -2.97 -15.00
CA ASN A 294 -18.09 -1.69 -14.71
C ASN A 294 -17.89 -1.53 -13.19
N GLN A 295 -16.65 -1.61 -12.72
CA GLN A 295 -16.34 -1.66 -11.31
C GLN A 295 -15.22 -0.70 -10.93
N SER A 296 -15.33 -0.17 -9.70
CA SER A 296 -14.33 0.72 -9.13
C SER A 296 -14.39 0.71 -7.61
N THR A 297 -13.23 0.78 -6.95
CA THR A 297 -13.18 0.97 -5.49
C THR A 297 -13.83 2.27 -5.05
N PHE A 298 -13.99 3.24 -5.95
CA PHE A 298 -14.76 4.45 -5.67
C PHE A 298 -16.23 4.13 -5.32
N PHE A 299 -16.83 3.11 -5.93
CA PHE A 299 -18.21 2.67 -5.63
C PHE A 299 -18.32 1.88 -4.32
N ALA A 300 -17.19 1.46 -3.75
CA ALA A 300 -17.13 0.79 -2.45
C ALA A 300 -17.03 1.77 -1.27
N VAL A 301 -17.08 3.07 -1.50
CA VAL A 301 -17.03 4.08 -0.45
C VAL A 301 -18.45 4.53 -0.10
N PRO A 302 -18.91 4.34 1.16
CA PRO A 302 -20.20 4.88 1.60
C PRO A 302 -20.14 6.41 1.58
N LEU A 303 -20.96 7.04 0.77
CA LEU A 303 -21.03 8.49 0.68
C LEU A 303 -22.03 9.03 1.73
N ALA A 304 -21.52 9.76 2.72
CA ALA A 304 -22.33 10.51 3.65
C ALA A 304 -22.48 11.95 3.15
N SER A 305 -23.70 12.36 2.79
CA SER A 305 -23.99 13.71 2.28
C SER A 305 -23.47 14.81 3.21
N ARG A 306 -23.61 14.60 4.53
CA ARG A 306 -23.07 15.52 5.56
C ARG A 306 -21.54 15.65 5.51
N ARG A 307 -20.82 14.57 5.18
CA ARG A 307 -19.35 14.59 5.05
C ARG A 307 -18.93 15.31 3.77
N LEU A 308 -19.65 15.08 2.68
CA LEU A 308 -19.41 15.76 1.40
C LEU A 308 -19.68 17.26 1.48
N SER A 309 -20.79 17.67 2.14
CA SER A 309 -21.10 19.09 2.31
C SER A 309 -20.03 19.83 3.11
N LYS A 310 -19.38 19.17 4.09
CA LYS A 310 -18.27 19.75 4.85
C LYS A 310 -16.98 19.94 4.05
N GLN A 311 -16.89 19.33 2.87
CA GLN A 311 -15.73 19.44 1.97
C GLN A 311 -16.01 20.39 0.80
N ALA A 312 -17.21 20.95 0.70
CA ALA A 312 -17.55 21.90 -0.35
C ALA A 312 -16.77 23.23 -0.13
N PRO A 313 -16.25 23.84 -1.21
CA PRO A 313 -15.45 25.07 -1.10
C PRO A 313 -16.17 26.24 -0.46
N ASP A 314 -17.48 26.27 -0.49
CA ASP A 314 -18.37 27.29 0.09
C ASP A 314 -18.87 26.95 1.49
N TYR A 315 -18.46 25.79 2.04
CA TYR A 315 -18.81 25.41 3.41
C TYR A 315 -18.13 26.32 4.43
N MET A 316 -18.91 26.86 5.37
CA MET A 316 -18.40 27.68 6.48
C MET A 316 -18.27 26.78 7.73
N PRO A 317 -17.06 26.27 8.04
CA PRO A 317 -16.88 25.35 9.16
C PRO A 317 -16.95 26.08 10.50
N THR A 318 -17.59 25.43 11.48
CA THR A 318 -17.52 25.80 12.89
C THR A 318 -16.91 24.65 13.67
N LEU A 319 -16.22 24.93 14.77
CA LEU A 319 -15.68 23.89 15.63
C LEU A 319 -16.84 23.11 16.28
N ASN A 320 -16.65 21.81 16.41
CA ASN A 320 -17.43 20.97 17.31
C ASN A 320 -16.76 20.98 18.70
N GLU A 321 -17.38 20.33 19.69
CA GLU A 321 -16.85 20.26 21.06
C GLU A 321 -15.40 19.75 21.12
N GLU A 322 -15.06 18.70 20.39
CA GLU A 322 -13.70 18.18 20.28
C GLU A 322 -12.73 19.21 19.65
N GLY A 323 -13.18 19.91 18.62
CA GLY A 323 -12.40 20.97 17.98
C GLY A 323 -12.15 22.17 18.91
N GLU A 324 -13.12 22.51 19.77
CA GLU A 324 -12.95 23.55 20.79
C GLU A 324 -11.94 23.15 21.86
N VAL A 325 -12.00 21.90 22.33
CA VAL A 325 -11.03 21.31 23.25
C VAL A 325 -9.62 21.32 22.64
N ASN A 326 -9.46 20.78 21.43
CA ASN A 326 -8.17 20.73 20.76
C ASN A 326 -7.59 22.13 20.51
N SER A 327 -8.42 23.08 20.10
CA SER A 327 -8.02 24.48 19.93
C SER A 327 -7.54 25.10 21.25
N PHE A 328 -8.21 24.78 22.35
CA PHE A 328 -7.83 25.27 23.68
C PHE A 328 -6.49 24.69 24.13
N ILE A 329 -6.28 23.38 23.95
CA ILE A 329 -5.00 22.72 24.28
C ILE A 329 -3.87 23.36 23.45
N LEU A 330 -4.05 23.47 22.13
CA LEU A 330 -3.02 24.04 21.24
C LEU A 330 -2.66 25.49 21.62
N HIS A 331 -3.64 26.28 22.07
CA HIS A 331 -3.39 27.66 22.52
C HIS A 331 -2.53 27.72 23.79
N LEU A 332 -2.58 26.69 24.63
CA LEU A 332 -1.80 26.63 25.88
C LEU A 332 -0.42 25.95 25.68
N MET A 333 -0.11 25.39 24.49
CA MET A 333 1.19 24.82 24.14
C MET A 333 2.16 25.94 23.75
N ASP A 334 2.49 26.83 24.70
CA ASP A 334 3.30 28.03 24.53
C ASP A 334 4.81 27.80 24.81
N GLY A 335 5.18 26.58 25.20
CA GLY A 335 6.56 26.23 25.60
C GLY A 335 6.90 26.54 27.05
N GLU A 336 5.96 27.18 27.82
CA GLU A 336 6.14 27.56 29.23
C GLU A 336 5.14 26.83 30.15
N THR A 337 3.98 26.44 29.63
CA THR A 337 2.91 25.78 30.41
C THR A 337 3.10 24.25 30.37
N SER A 338 3.21 23.61 31.55
CA SER A 338 3.36 22.14 31.62
C SER A 338 2.08 21.39 31.25
N LEU A 339 2.21 20.12 30.86
CA LEU A 339 1.07 19.24 30.49
C LEU A 339 0.05 19.14 31.64
N GLU A 340 0.50 19.06 32.89
CA GLU A 340 -0.38 19.05 34.06
C GLU A 340 -1.16 20.38 34.24
N GLN A 341 -0.49 21.50 34.00
CA GLN A 341 -1.15 22.82 34.05
C GLN A 341 -2.17 22.96 32.91
N ILE A 342 -1.86 22.50 31.72
CA ILE A 342 -2.81 22.45 30.59
C ILE A 342 -4.01 21.58 30.96
N ALA A 343 -3.79 20.38 31.50
CA ALA A 343 -4.85 19.44 31.90
C ALA A 343 -5.74 20.03 32.99
N SER A 344 -5.16 20.73 33.98
CA SER A 344 -5.93 21.40 35.03
C SER A 344 -6.83 22.51 34.48
N ARG A 345 -6.29 23.35 33.57
CA ARG A 345 -7.08 24.40 32.90
C ARG A 345 -8.16 23.84 31.98
N LEU A 346 -7.85 22.67 31.36
CA LEU A 346 -8.79 21.94 30.48
C LEU A 346 -9.98 21.42 31.29
N LEU A 347 -9.72 20.80 32.46
CA LEU A 347 -10.76 20.34 33.39
C LEU A 347 -11.63 21.51 33.89
N GLU A 348 -11.02 22.64 34.23
CA GLU A 348 -11.75 23.86 34.66
C GLU A 348 -12.64 24.41 33.53
N ARG A 349 -12.17 24.41 32.29
CA ARG A 349 -12.87 24.97 31.12
C ARG A 349 -13.98 24.07 30.60
N PHE A 350 -13.78 22.73 30.67
CA PHE A 350 -14.67 21.71 30.11
C PHE A 350 -15.04 20.65 31.16
N PRO A 351 -15.63 21.02 32.32
CA PRO A 351 -15.88 20.09 33.43
C PRO A 351 -16.89 19.00 33.10
N ALA A 352 -17.71 19.19 32.06
CA ALA A 352 -18.66 18.17 31.59
C ALA A 352 -18.01 17.06 30.76
N MET A 353 -16.81 17.29 30.19
CA MET A 353 -16.11 16.35 29.34
C MET A 353 -15.09 15.49 30.09
N TYR A 354 -14.58 15.95 31.22
CA TYR A 354 -13.53 15.29 31.97
C TYR A 354 -13.97 14.98 33.40
N ALA A 355 -13.83 13.71 33.78
CA ALA A 355 -14.16 13.26 35.14
C ALA A 355 -13.10 13.73 36.16
N ASP A 356 -11.84 13.84 35.72
CA ASP A 356 -10.71 14.24 36.55
C ASP A 356 -9.54 14.76 35.69
N CYS A 357 -8.49 15.23 36.35
CA CYS A 357 -7.30 15.75 35.70
C CYS A 357 -6.55 14.68 34.88
N ASN A 358 -6.60 13.38 35.26
CA ASN A 358 -5.96 12.32 34.52
C ASN A 358 -6.64 12.06 33.17
N ALA A 359 -7.98 12.16 33.14
CA ALA A 359 -8.73 12.07 31.89
C ALA A 359 -8.37 13.22 30.94
N ALA A 360 -8.27 14.44 31.44
CA ALA A 360 -7.84 15.63 30.68
C ALA A 360 -6.36 15.48 30.21
N LEU A 361 -5.48 14.97 31.08
CA LEU A 361 -4.06 14.79 30.78
C LEU A 361 -3.83 13.81 29.63
N LYS A 362 -4.72 12.84 29.43
CA LYS A 362 -4.63 11.92 28.29
C LYS A 362 -4.74 12.66 26.97
N ASP A 363 -5.76 13.50 26.80
CA ASP A 363 -5.98 14.27 25.57
C ASP A 363 -4.84 15.29 25.35
N VAL A 364 -4.35 15.92 26.43
CA VAL A 364 -3.20 16.83 26.36
C VAL A 364 -1.94 16.11 25.91
N ASN A 365 -1.70 14.88 26.40
CA ASN A 365 -0.56 14.06 25.96
C ASN A 365 -0.66 13.69 24.47
N GLU A 366 -1.84 13.29 24.00
CA GLU A 366 -2.06 12.97 22.59
C GLU A 366 -1.77 14.19 21.70
N MET A 367 -2.25 15.36 22.10
CA MET A 367 -1.99 16.60 21.38
C MET A 367 -0.52 17.03 21.43
N SER A 368 0.13 16.84 22.57
CA SER A 368 1.57 17.11 22.73
C SER A 368 2.41 16.21 21.82
N LEU A 369 2.16 14.90 21.81
CA LEU A 369 2.84 13.96 20.93
C LEU A 369 2.69 14.30 19.44
N LYS A 370 1.54 14.87 19.07
CA LYS A 370 1.23 15.17 17.68
C LYS A 370 1.77 16.51 17.19
N TYR A 371 1.82 17.51 18.06
CA TYR A 371 2.02 18.91 17.67
C TYR A 371 3.17 19.64 18.38
N SER A 372 3.81 19.06 19.43
CA SER A 372 5.00 19.67 20.00
C SER A 372 6.27 19.36 19.19
N LYS A 373 7.28 20.21 19.35
CA LYS A 373 8.60 20.06 18.70
C LYS A 373 9.48 19.07 19.46
#